data_59ae9edd811feb2624548d2a35f92adb
#
_entry.id   59ae9edd811feb2624548d2a35f92adb
#
_cell.length_a   1.000
_cell.length_b   1.000
_cell.length_c   1.000
_cell.angle_alpha   90.00
_cell.angle_beta   90.00
_cell.angle_gamma   90.00
#
_symmetry.space_group_name_H-M   'P 1'
#
loop_
_entity.id
_entity.type
_entity.pdbx_description
1 polymer ?
#
loop_
_entity_poly.entity_id
_entity_poly.type
_entity_poly.pdbx_seq_one_letter_code
_entity_poly.pdbx_strand_id
1 'polypeptide(L)'
;MSHSEDRHLDFVLKHYKEGAFDTQKAIGRFHDAHGIRPVRRSLNFVRIGLSAAAVVLLGVFLFMNIEAGSWTEVTADNIQQTVVLPDGTDATLAPGSSLKFRMKETREVKMDGKVYFDVARDESRPFEVNADGAFVRVLGTEFMVEESDRETIKVYVAEGKVLFARNSRAESVVLTEGMGASLSSDAVVPVVEETGDANSIAWQRGSFIFDQTPLKEVLDCLSAYYHVSFAATDLSKRLSGEFQTDDLDLIIELIESALDVTIIRR
;
A
#
# COMPACT_ATOMS: atom_id res chain seq x y z
N MET A 1 18.87 -58.39 73.69
CA MET A 1 17.72 -58.07 72.84
C MET A 1 17.99 -58.42 71.34
N SER A 2 18.67 -59.50 71.01
CA SER A 2 19.09 -59.86 69.65
C SER A 2 18.44 -61.14 69.09
N HIS A 3 17.77 -61.94 69.91
CA HIS A 3 17.34 -63.32 69.55
C HIS A 3 15.92 -63.41 68.98
N SER A 4 15.14 -62.37 69.01
CA SER A 4 13.76 -62.33 68.46
C SER A 4 13.72 -61.77 67.03
N GLU A 5 14.62 -60.83 66.67
CA GLU A 5 14.67 -60.23 65.37
C GLU A 5 15.19 -61.20 64.30
N ASP A 6 16.17 -62.03 64.65
CA ASP A 6 16.72 -63.05 63.73
C ASP A 6 15.69 -64.14 63.36
N ARG A 7 14.74 -64.46 64.26
CA ARG A 7 13.69 -65.44 63.95
C ARG A 7 12.62 -64.86 62.97
N HIS A 8 12.39 -63.63 63.02
CA HIS A 8 11.44 -63.02 62.11
C HIS A 8 12.06 -62.87 60.70
N LEU A 9 13.33 -62.58 60.65
CA LEU A 9 14.08 -62.48 59.34
C LEU A 9 14.16 -63.85 58.71
N ASP A 10 14.48 -64.90 59.47
CA ASP A 10 14.54 -66.28 58.99
C ASP A 10 13.19 -66.81 58.51
N PHE A 11 12.10 -66.47 59.18
CA PHE A 11 10.74 -66.79 58.74
C PHE A 11 10.42 -66.11 57.41
N VAL A 12 10.77 -64.80 57.26
CA VAL A 12 10.53 -64.03 56.02
C VAL A 12 11.35 -64.61 54.90
N LEU A 13 12.63 -64.86 55.10
CA LEU A 13 13.52 -65.38 54.03
C LEU A 13 13.10 -66.83 53.63
N LYS A 14 12.60 -67.63 54.51
CA LYS A 14 12.20 -69.02 54.22
C LYS A 14 10.84 -69.12 53.52
N HIS A 15 9.99 -68.07 53.61
CA HIS A 15 8.64 -68.08 53.04
C HIS A 15 8.49 -66.99 51.92
N TYR A 16 9.50 -66.17 51.68
CA TYR A 16 9.52 -65.23 50.63
C TYR A 16 9.65 -65.95 49.26
N LYS A 17 8.61 -65.88 48.46
CA LYS A 17 8.69 -66.25 47.03
C LYS A 17 8.52 -64.99 46.22
N GLU A 18 9.54 -64.70 45.45
CA GLU A 18 9.51 -63.60 44.54
C GLU A 18 8.32 -63.77 43.60
N GLY A 19 7.45 -62.70 43.47
CA GLY A 19 6.22 -62.75 42.69
C GLY A 19 5.00 -63.39 43.36
N ALA A 20 5.11 -63.93 44.64
CA ALA A 20 3.98 -64.52 45.33
C ALA A 20 2.97 -63.46 45.82
N PHE A 21 3.35 -62.21 45.95
CA PHE A 21 2.50 -61.11 46.36
C PHE A 21 2.27 -60.14 45.20
N ASP A 22 1.11 -60.27 44.58
CA ASP A 22 0.65 -59.34 43.57
C ASP A 22 0.07 -58.10 44.25
N THR A 23 0.91 -57.06 44.39
CA THR A 23 0.58 -55.76 45.00
C THR A 23 -0.56 -55.06 44.28
N GLN A 24 -0.63 -55.22 42.98
CA GLN A 24 -1.70 -54.61 42.17
C GLN A 24 -3.07 -55.25 42.52
N LYS A 25 -3.08 -56.58 42.67
CA LYS A 25 -4.28 -57.33 42.97
C LYS A 25 -4.72 -57.11 44.46
N ALA A 26 -3.76 -56.92 45.39
CA ALA A 26 -4.04 -56.60 46.80
C ALA A 26 -4.60 -55.17 46.90
N ILE A 27 -4.05 -54.18 46.22
CA ILE A 27 -4.56 -52.79 46.18
C ILE A 27 -5.97 -52.76 45.56
N GLY A 28 -6.20 -53.52 44.47
CA GLY A 28 -7.53 -53.66 43.88
C GLY A 28 -8.59 -54.15 44.86
N ARG A 29 -8.31 -55.29 45.63
CA ARG A 29 -9.18 -55.82 46.59
C ARG A 29 -9.43 -54.86 47.74
N PHE A 30 -8.46 -54.11 48.21
CA PHE A 30 -8.57 -53.10 49.22
C PHE A 30 -9.48 -51.93 48.76
N HIS A 31 -9.35 -51.47 47.57
CA HIS A 31 -10.22 -50.44 46.98
C HIS A 31 -11.67 -50.91 46.86
N ASP A 32 -11.87 -52.16 46.42
CA ASP A 32 -13.23 -52.78 46.34
C ASP A 32 -13.89 -52.95 47.71
N ALA A 33 -13.11 -53.37 48.68
CA ALA A 33 -13.62 -53.60 50.07
C ALA A 33 -14.00 -52.28 50.79
N HIS A 34 -13.34 -51.17 50.43
CA HIS A 34 -13.56 -49.88 51.10
C HIS A 34 -14.32 -48.87 50.24
N GLY A 35 -14.85 -49.30 49.08
CA GLY A 35 -15.64 -48.45 48.19
C GLY A 35 -14.87 -47.29 47.60
N ILE A 36 -13.51 -47.32 47.57
CA ILE A 36 -12.64 -46.30 47.06
C ILE A 36 -12.61 -46.43 45.54
N ARG A 37 -13.43 -45.66 44.83
CA ARG A 37 -13.37 -45.58 43.37
C ARG A 37 -12.22 -44.68 42.97
N PRO A 38 -11.27 -45.14 42.11
CA PRO A 38 -10.25 -44.26 41.61
C PRO A 38 -10.90 -43.16 40.77
N VAL A 39 -10.70 -41.92 41.17
CA VAL A 39 -11.12 -40.75 40.37
C VAL A 39 -10.27 -40.80 39.13
N ARG A 40 -10.77 -41.39 38.04
CA ARG A 40 -10.21 -41.20 36.71
C ARG A 40 -10.40 -39.73 36.33
N ARG A 41 -9.43 -38.92 36.68
CA ARG A 41 -9.33 -37.57 36.08
C ARG A 41 -9.17 -37.79 34.58
N SER A 42 -10.26 -37.57 33.85
CA SER A 42 -10.29 -37.65 32.42
C SER A 42 -9.40 -36.50 31.87
N LEU A 43 -8.14 -36.81 31.61
CA LEU A 43 -7.20 -35.93 30.89
C LEU A 43 -7.73 -35.48 29.53
N ASN A 44 -8.79 -36.15 29.09
CA ASN A 44 -9.45 -35.84 27.82
C ASN A 44 -10.12 -34.46 27.82
N PHE A 45 -10.73 -34.03 28.94
CA PHE A 45 -11.35 -32.69 29.01
C PHE A 45 -10.31 -31.56 28.95
N VAL A 46 -9.14 -31.77 29.57
CA VAL A 46 -8.03 -30.79 29.48
C VAL A 46 -7.46 -30.75 28.05
N ARG A 47 -7.31 -31.89 27.38
CA ARG A 47 -6.84 -31.95 25.99
C ARG A 47 -7.85 -31.33 25.03
N ILE A 48 -9.14 -31.57 25.21
CA ILE A 48 -10.21 -30.97 24.42
C ILE A 48 -10.26 -29.44 24.67
N GLY A 49 -10.12 -28.98 25.89
CA GLY A 49 -10.09 -27.55 26.24
C GLY A 49 -8.88 -26.84 25.62
N LEU A 50 -7.70 -27.47 25.68
CA LEU A 50 -6.47 -26.92 25.05
C LEU A 50 -6.58 -26.87 23.52
N SER A 51 -7.16 -27.89 22.87
CA SER A 51 -7.35 -27.88 21.42
C SER A 51 -8.41 -26.85 20.98
N ALA A 52 -9.48 -26.68 21.73
CA ALA A 52 -10.48 -25.63 21.46
C ALA A 52 -9.90 -24.23 21.61
N ALA A 53 -9.10 -23.98 22.67
CA ALA A 53 -8.41 -22.70 22.84
C ALA A 53 -7.41 -22.42 21.70
N ALA A 54 -6.66 -23.43 21.25
CA ALA A 54 -5.74 -23.29 20.12
C ALA A 54 -6.47 -22.96 18.80
N VAL A 55 -7.62 -23.57 18.55
CA VAL A 55 -8.45 -23.28 17.36
C VAL A 55 -9.01 -21.86 17.43
N VAL A 56 -9.47 -21.41 18.59
CA VAL A 56 -9.95 -20.03 18.78
C VAL A 56 -8.81 -19.01 18.58
N LEU A 57 -7.65 -19.27 19.19
CA LEU A 57 -6.48 -18.39 19.02
C LEU A 57 -5.99 -18.36 17.57
N LEU A 58 -5.97 -19.51 16.90
CA LEU A 58 -5.64 -19.58 15.48
C LEU A 58 -6.69 -18.85 14.64
N GLY A 59 -7.98 -18.99 14.94
CA GLY A 59 -9.07 -18.27 14.27
C GLY A 59 -8.95 -16.75 14.45
N VAL A 60 -8.68 -16.27 15.67
CA VAL A 60 -8.44 -14.84 15.96
C VAL A 60 -7.17 -14.35 15.27
N PHE A 61 -6.09 -15.14 15.31
CA PHE A 61 -4.84 -14.81 14.61
C PHE A 61 -5.06 -14.71 13.10
N LEU A 62 -5.75 -15.66 12.48
CA LEU A 62 -6.07 -15.62 11.05
C LEU A 62 -7.00 -14.45 10.72
N PHE A 63 -8.03 -14.20 11.53
CA PHE A 63 -8.94 -13.07 11.35
C PHE A 63 -8.20 -11.73 11.39
N MET A 64 -7.36 -11.53 12.41
CA MET A 64 -6.52 -10.31 12.51
C MET A 64 -5.54 -10.16 11.35
N ASN A 65 -5.02 -11.27 10.77
CA ASN A 65 -4.13 -11.20 9.62
C ASN A 65 -4.88 -11.02 8.30
N ILE A 66 -6.10 -11.53 8.17
CA ILE A 66 -6.94 -11.32 6.98
C ILE A 66 -7.34 -9.85 6.85
N GLU A 67 -7.81 -9.21 7.93
CA GLU A 67 -8.12 -7.77 7.91
C GLU A 67 -6.87 -6.90 7.66
N ALA A 68 -5.72 -7.31 8.19
CA ALA A 68 -4.46 -6.59 7.98
C ALA A 68 -3.96 -6.63 6.53
N GLY A 69 -4.42 -7.57 5.73
CA GLY A 69 -4.03 -7.76 4.33
C GLY A 69 -5.05 -7.25 3.31
N SER A 70 -6.24 -6.80 3.72
CA SER A 70 -7.25 -6.32 2.79
C SER A 70 -6.87 -4.95 2.19
N TRP A 71 -7.08 -4.82 0.88
CA TRP A 71 -6.94 -3.56 0.18
C TRP A 71 -8.18 -2.70 0.45
N THR A 72 -7.94 -1.45 0.81
CA THR A 72 -8.97 -0.40 0.85
C THR A 72 -8.91 0.33 -0.48
N GLU A 73 -10.04 0.55 -1.11
CA GLU A 73 -10.17 1.28 -2.37
C GLU A 73 -10.90 2.60 -2.12
N VAL A 74 -10.36 3.67 -2.68
CA VAL A 74 -10.97 4.99 -2.73
C VAL A 74 -11.07 5.42 -4.18
N THR A 75 -12.21 5.94 -4.60
CA THR A 75 -12.47 6.41 -5.96
C THR A 75 -12.95 7.85 -5.92
N ALA A 76 -12.35 8.70 -6.73
CA ALA A 76 -12.79 10.07 -6.98
C ALA A 76 -13.74 10.08 -8.19
N ASP A 77 -15.05 10.04 -7.98
CA ASP A 77 -16.01 9.93 -9.07
C ASP A 77 -16.03 11.17 -9.99
N ASN A 78 -16.57 12.30 -9.53
CA ASN A 78 -16.79 13.49 -10.37
C ASN A 78 -15.98 14.70 -9.92
N ILE A 79 -15.37 14.65 -8.75
CA ILE A 79 -14.59 15.74 -8.16
C ILE A 79 -13.25 15.20 -7.66
N GLN A 80 -12.25 16.06 -7.66
CA GLN A 80 -10.97 15.79 -7.03
C GLN A 80 -11.14 15.40 -5.56
N GLN A 81 -10.43 14.38 -5.11
CA GLN A 81 -10.47 13.90 -3.72
C GLN A 81 -9.05 13.69 -3.17
N THR A 82 -8.77 14.26 -2.00
CA THR A 82 -7.52 14.01 -1.27
C THR A 82 -7.75 13.00 -0.16
N VAL A 83 -6.84 12.05 -0.04
CA VAL A 83 -6.83 10.98 0.97
C VAL A 83 -5.49 10.96 1.68
N VAL A 84 -5.52 10.99 3.02
CA VAL A 84 -4.32 10.81 3.84
C VAL A 84 -4.12 9.31 4.07
N LEU A 85 -2.99 8.80 3.63
CA LEU A 85 -2.62 7.39 3.78
C LEU A 85 -2.10 7.11 5.21
N PRO A 86 -2.06 5.83 5.64
CA PRO A 86 -1.64 5.47 7.00
C PRO A 86 -0.20 5.86 7.37
N ASP A 87 0.65 6.10 6.38
CA ASP A 87 2.05 6.54 6.56
C ASP A 87 2.21 8.07 6.61
N GLY A 88 1.10 8.81 6.51
CA GLY A 88 1.07 10.27 6.47
C GLY A 88 1.27 10.88 5.07
N THR A 89 1.30 10.07 4.02
CA THR A 89 1.34 10.52 2.62
C THR A 89 -0.01 11.08 2.22
N ASP A 90 -0.04 12.22 1.55
CA ASP A 90 -1.24 12.77 0.92
C ASP A 90 -1.32 12.32 -0.54
N ALA A 91 -2.43 11.69 -0.89
CA ALA A 91 -2.74 11.29 -2.25
C ALA A 91 -3.96 12.06 -2.76
N THR A 92 -3.79 12.87 -3.79
CA THR A 92 -4.86 13.63 -4.44
C THR A 92 -5.23 12.96 -5.75
N LEU A 93 -6.45 12.48 -5.84
CA LEU A 93 -7.00 11.78 -7.00
C LEU A 93 -7.74 12.78 -7.90
N ALA A 94 -7.45 12.78 -9.18
CA ALA A 94 -8.27 13.48 -10.17
C ALA A 94 -9.62 12.78 -10.37
N PRO A 95 -10.65 13.47 -10.87
CA PRO A 95 -11.94 12.86 -11.19
C PRO A 95 -11.78 11.61 -12.08
N GLY A 96 -12.52 10.54 -11.77
CA GLY A 96 -12.46 9.26 -12.46
C GLY A 96 -11.29 8.35 -12.08
N SER A 97 -10.47 8.74 -11.09
CA SER A 97 -9.31 7.97 -10.64
C SER A 97 -9.62 7.12 -9.42
N SER A 98 -8.88 6.04 -9.23
CA SER A 98 -8.96 5.19 -8.05
C SER A 98 -7.59 4.89 -7.43
N LEU A 99 -7.58 4.67 -6.11
CA LEU A 99 -6.40 4.33 -5.34
C LEU A 99 -6.70 3.18 -4.39
N LYS A 100 -5.87 2.14 -4.42
CA LYS A 100 -5.93 1.01 -3.50
C LYS A 100 -4.69 1.01 -2.62
N PHE A 101 -4.91 0.93 -1.31
CA PHE A 101 -3.84 0.86 -0.31
C PHE A 101 -4.21 -0.10 0.82
N ARG A 102 -3.25 -0.44 1.67
CA ARG A 102 -3.48 -1.27 2.86
C ARG A 102 -3.44 -0.43 4.12
N MET A 103 -4.36 -0.72 5.05
CA MET A 103 -4.44 0.01 6.34
C MET A 103 -3.27 -0.26 7.28
N LYS A 104 -2.47 -1.30 7.07
CA LYS A 104 -1.28 -1.62 7.88
C LYS A 104 0.00 -1.46 7.09
N GLU A 105 0.80 -0.49 7.52
CA GLU A 105 2.27 -0.33 7.39
C GLU A 105 2.96 -0.58 6.03
N THR A 106 2.27 -1.01 5.01
CA THR A 106 2.88 -1.15 3.69
C THR A 106 2.74 0.17 2.95
N ARG A 107 3.88 0.74 2.61
CA ARG A 107 3.95 1.92 1.75
C ARG A 107 3.83 1.49 0.27
N GLU A 108 2.87 0.63 -0.02
CA GLU A 108 2.55 0.14 -1.36
C GLU A 108 1.13 0.51 -1.72
N VAL A 109 0.95 1.15 -2.87
CA VAL A 109 -0.35 1.52 -3.41
C VAL A 109 -0.50 1.03 -4.85
N LYS A 110 -1.75 0.84 -5.27
CA LYS A 110 -2.12 0.60 -6.67
C LYS A 110 -3.07 1.70 -7.09
N MET A 111 -2.91 2.19 -8.30
CA MET A 111 -3.76 3.24 -8.83
C MET A 111 -4.25 2.95 -10.24
N ASP A 112 -5.29 3.66 -10.61
CA ASP A 112 -5.85 3.77 -11.95
C ASP A 112 -6.24 5.24 -12.17
N GLY A 113 -5.97 5.77 -13.37
CA GLY A 113 -6.23 7.17 -13.72
C GLY A 113 -5.07 8.10 -13.35
N LYS A 114 -5.35 9.23 -12.70
CA LYS A 114 -4.40 10.30 -12.42
C LYS A 114 -4.35 10.65 -10.94
N VAL A 115 -3.18 10.50 -10.32
CA VAL A 115 -2.98 10.76 -8.89
C VAL A 115 -1.72 11.57 -8.65
N TYR A 116 -1.83 12.60 -7.83
CA TYR A 116 -0.71 13.34 -7.29
C TYR A 116 -0.41 12.85 -5.88
N PHE A 117 0.86 12.62 -5.58
CA PHE A 117 1.34 12.16 -4.28
C PHE A 117 2.28 13.20 -3.67
N ASP A 118 2.00 13.58 -2.42
CA ASP A 118 2.95 14.24 -1.53
C ASP A 118 3.37 13.20 -0.48
N VAL A 119 4.51 12.57 -0.72
CA VAL A 119 4.94 11.40 0.03
C VAL A 119 5.71 11.79 1.27
N ALA A 120 5.21 11.40 2.44
CA ALA A 120 5.91 11.53 3.71
C ALA A 120 7.30 10.89 3.63
N ARG A 121 8.36 11.65 3.97
CA ARG A 121 9.75 11.22 3.83
C ARG A 121 10.09 10.10 4.82
N ASP A 122 10.53 8.96 4.30
CA ASP A 122 11.06 7.84 5.08
C ASP A 122 12.09 7.06 4.25
N GLU A 123 13.36 7.28 4.51
CA GLU A 123 14.47 6.65 3.78
C GLU A 123 14.63 5.15 4.09
N SER A 124 14.07 4.68 5.21
CA SER A 124 14.15 3.28 5.63
C SER A 124 13.07 2.41 4.99
N ARG A 125 11.96 3.01 4.56
CA ARG A 125 10.81 2.34 3.97
C ARG A 125 10.37 3.07 2.70
N PRO A 126 10.82 2.65 1.52
CA PRO A 126 10.40 3.25 0.26
C PRO A 126 8.88 3.20 0.07
N PHE A 127 8.32 4.24 -0.56
CA PHE A 127 6.95 4.26 -1.02
C PHE A 127 6.88 3.75 -2.46
N GLU A 128 5.95 2.85 -2.74
CA GLU A 128 5.84 2.15 -4.02
C GLU A 128 4.46 2.33 -4.63
N VAL A 129 4.40 2.78 -5.88
CA VAL A 129 3.18 2.91 -6.67
C VAL A 129 3.22 1.92 -7.82
N ASN A 130 2.14 1.16 -7.97
CA ASN A 130 1.89 0.29 -9.11
C ASN A 130 0.72 0.86 -9.93
N ALA A 131 0.96 1.15 -11.20
CA ALA A 131 -0.02 1.66 -12.16
C ALA A 131 0.09 0.84 -13.44
N ASP A 132 -0.89 0.03 -13.77
CA ASP A 132 -0.99 -0.85 -14.96
C ASP A 132 0.34 -1.45 -15.43
N GLY A 133 1.03 -2.14 -14.51
CA GLY A 133 2.32 -2.78 -14.79
C GLY A 133 3.52 -1.83 -14.81
N ALA A 134 3.33 -0.55 -14.52
CA ALA A 134 4.42 0.38 -14.22
C ALA A 134 4.70 0.40 -12.72
N PHE A 135 5.95 0.64 -12.37
CA PHE A 135 6.46 0.65 -11.01
C PHE A 135 7.19 1.96 -10.72
N VAL A 136 6.75 2.66 -9.69
CA VAL A 136 7.35 3.90 -9.20
C VAL A 136 7.80 3.70 -7.76
N ARG A 137 9.02 4.14 -7.42
CA ARG A 137 9.55 4.09 -6.05
C ARG A 137 10.17 5.42 -5.66
N VAL A 138 9.82 5.87 -4.44
CA VAL A 138 10.31 7.12 -3.87
C VAL A 138 10.62 6.96 -2.37
N LEU A 139 11.34 7.96 -1.80
CA LEU A 139 11.67 7.99 -0.36
C LEU A 139 10.98 9.14 0.39
N GLY A 140 10.46 10.13 -0.34
CA GLY A 140 9.82 11.36 0.13
C GLY A 140 9.92 12.36 -1.01
N THR A 141 8.85 12.52 -1.77
CA THR A 141 8.87 13.13 -3.09
C THR A 141 7.45 13.60 -3.43
N GLU A 142 7.34 14.75 -4.06
CA GLU A 142 6.11 15.21 -4.66
C GLU A 142 6.12 14.87 -6.16
N PHE A 143 5.14 14.09 -6.61
CA PHE A 143 5.09 13.65 -7.99
C PHE A 143 3.67 13.27 -8.42
N MET A 144 3.45 13.26 -9.71
CA MET A 144 2.22 12.81 -10.33
C MET A 144 2.48 11.53 -11.12
N VAL A 145 1.51 10.62 -11.08
CA VAL A 145 1.40 9.48 -12.00
C VAL A 145 0.07 9.59 -12.71
N GLU A 146 0.10 9.43 -14.04
CA GLU A 146 -1.08 9.47 -14.89
C GLU A 146 -1.08 8.29 -15.84
N GLU A 147 -2.16 7.52 -15.80
CA GLU A 147 -2.47 6.51 -16.81
C GLU A 147 -3.29 7.17 -17.92
N SER A 148 -2.65 7.37 -19.07
CA SER A 148 -3.27 7.96 -20.26
C SER A 148 -3.72 6.86 -21.21
N ASP A 149 -5.03 6.80 -21.48
CA ASP A 149 -5.66 5.90 -22.47
C ASP A 149 -5.33 4.40 -22.32
N ARG A 150 -4.99 3.96 -21.09
CA ARG A 150 -4.59 2.57 -20.73
C ARG A 150 -3.37 2.04 -21.52
N GLU A 151 -2.66 2.90 -22.23
CA GLU A 151 -1.53 2.51 -23.07
C GLU A 151 -0.22 3.14 -22.62
N THR A 152 -0.30 4.24 -21.88
CA THR A 152 0.89 5.01 -21.49
C THR A 152 0.79 5.51 -20.07
N ILE A 153 1.79 5.18 -19.25
CA ILE A 153 1.95 5.75 -17.92
C ILE A 153 2.92 6.92 -18.02
N LYS A 154 2.50 8.07 -17.52
CA LYS A 154 3.32 9.29 -17.41
C LYS A 154 3.63 9.57 -15.95
N VAL A 155 4.85 10.02 -15.69
CA VAL A 155 5.30 10.48 -14.37
C VAL A 155 5.88 11.87 -14.52
N TYR A 156 5.52 12.77 -13.62
CA TYR A 156 6.13 14.10 -13.49
C TYR A 156 6.59 14.29 -12.05
N VAL A 157 7.79 14.84 -11.83
CA VAL A 157 8.39 15.08 -10.52
C VAL A 157 8.31 16.55 -10.17
N ALA A 158 7.52 16.91 -9.17
CA ALA A 158 7.42 18.29 -8.68
C ALA A 158 8.54 18.61 -7.70
N GLU A 159 8.90 17.68 -6.79
CA GLU A 159 10.01 17.83 -5.86
C GLU A 159 10.62 16.46 -5.54
N GLY A 160 11.95 16.39 -5.43
CA GLY A 160 12.69 15.21 -4.99
C GLY A 160 13.16 14.29 -6.10
N LYS A 161 13.05 12.97 -5.90
CA LYS A 161 13.56 11.95 -6.83
C LYS A 161 12.61 10.77 -6.94
N VAL A 162 12.40 10.29 -8.16
CA VAL A 162 11.58 9.16 -8.51
C VAL A 162 12.40 8.11 -9.26
N LEU A 163 12.30 6.84 -8.84
CA LEU A 163 12.74 5.71 -9.64
C LEU A 163 11.52 5.16 -10.38
N PHE A 164 11.59 5.11 -11.71
CA PHE A 164 10.50 4.69 -12.57
C PHE A 164 10.93 3.54 -13.49
N ALA A 165 10.13 2.49 -13.58
CA ALA A 165 10.42 1.28 -14.34
C ALA A 165 9.14 0.58 -14.81
N ARG A 166 9.28 -0.41 -15.73
CA ARG A 166 8.18 -1.31 -16.12
C ARG A 166 7.67 -2.16 -14.92
N ASN A 167 8.57 -2.64 -14.10
CA ASN A 167 8.28 -3.39 -12.88
C ASN A 167 9.48 -3.32 -11.94
N SER A 168 9.35 -3.83 -10.73
CA SER A 168 10.38 -3.75 -9.69
C SER A 168 11.72 -4.44 -10.02
N ARG A 169 11.79 -5.22 -11.12
CA ARG A 169 12.99 -5.96 -11.57
C ARG A 169 13.50 -5.48 -12.92
N ALA A 170 12.75 -4.61 -13.62
CA ALA A 170 13.14 -4.07 -14.91
C ALA A 170 14.23 -3.00 -14.76
N GLU A 171 14.84 -2.64 -15.86
CA GLU A 171 15.71 -1.47 -15.95
C GLU A 171 14.91 -0.21 -15.61
N SER A 172 15.46 0.62 -14.73
CA SER A 172 14.80 1.80 -14.18
C SER A 172 15.50 3.07 -14.63
N VAL A 173 14.72 4.14 -14.75
CA VAL A 173 15.23 5.50 -14.89
C VAL A 173 15.06 6.26 -13.57
N VAL A 174 15.94 7.21 -13.30
CA VAL A 174 15.83 8.12 -12.16
C VAL A 174 15.45 9.50 -12.69
N LEU A 175 14.32 10.00 -12.20
CA LEU A 175 13.82 11.34 -12.48
C LEU A 175 14.10 12.23 -11.28
N THR A 176 14.43 13.49 -11.54
CA THR A 176 14.60 14.54 -10.53
C THR A 176 13.56 15.64 -10.76
N GLU A 177 13.50 16.60 -9.85
CA GLU A 177 12.63 17.76 -9.92
C GLU A 177 12.59 18.40 -11.31
N GLY A 178 11.39 18.67 -11.81
CA GLY A 178 11.11 19.23 -13.12
C GLY A 178 11.18 18.24 -14.29
N MET A 179 11.62 17.00 -14.06
CA MET A 179 11.68 15.98 -15.10
C MET A 179 10.36 15.24 -15.23
N GLY A 180 10.12 14.72 -16.43
CA GLY A 180 9.05 13.79 -16.74
C GLY A 180 9.56 12.49 -17.35
N ALA A 181 8.70 11.49 -17.42
CA ALA A 181 8.94 10.31 -18.24
C ALA A 181 7.60 9.67 -18.64
N SER A 182 7.64 8.96 -19.76
CA SER A 182 6.51 8.18 -20.26
C SER A 182 6.91 6.72 -20.49
N LEU A 183 5.96 5.79 -20.27
CA LEU A 183 6.16 4.37 -20.48
C LEU A 183 4.94 3.81 -21.20
N SER A 184 5.10 3.52 -22.49
CA SER A 184 4.06 2.87 -23.29
C SER A 184 3.89 1.40 -22.92
N SER A 185 2.73 0.82 -23.17
CA SER A 185 2.37 -0.57 -22.81
C SER A 185 3.32 -1.61 -23.42
N ASP A 186 3.90 -1.34 -24.59
CA ASP A 186 4.86 -2.18 -25.32
C ASP A 186 6.33 -1.89 -24.97
N ALA A 187 6.63 -0.77 -24.29
CA ALA A 187 7.98 -0.37 -23.95
C ALA A 187 8.51 -1.13 -22.73
N VAL A 188 9.79 -1.43 -22.72
CA VAL A 188 10.51 -2.09 -21.61
C VAL A 188 11.13 -1.06 -20.65
N VAL A 189 11.58 0.07 -21.19
CA VAL A 189 12.24 1.14 -20.43
C VAL A 189 11.48 2.44 -20.65
N PRO A 190 11.28 3.25 -19.59
CA PRO A 190 10.65 4.56 -19.73
C PRO A 190 11.48 5.51 -20.61
N VAL A 191 10.79 6.36 -21.37
CA VAL A 191 11.38 7.47 -22.12
C VAL A 191 11.41 8.70 -21.23
N VAL A 192 12.60 9.24 -20.96
CA VAL A 192 12.80 10.39 -20.08
C VAL A 192 12.67 11.69 -20.86
N GLU A 193 11.99 12.65 -20.24
CA GLU A 193 11.89 14.06 -20.67
C GLU A 193 12.64 14.91 -19.65
N GLU A 194 13.77 15.52 -20.04
CA GLU A 194 14.59 16.33 -19.12
C GLU A 194 13.85 17.57 -18.61
N THR A 195 12.90 18.07 -19.40
CA THR A 195 11.94 19.12 -19.01
C THR A 195 10.55 18.54 -19.16
N GLY A 196 9.96 18.10 -18.05
CA GLY A 196 8.60 17.58 -18.01
C GLY A 196 7.57 18.70 -18.09
N ASP A 197 6.31 18.32 -18.36
CA ASP A 197 5.19 19.26 -18.36
C ASP A 197 4.79 19.67 -16.94
N ALA A 198 5.29 20.83 -16.48
CA ALA A 198 4.94 21.40 -15.17
C ALA A 198 3.42 21.68 -15.03
N ASN A 199 2.69 21.86 -16.14
CA ASN A 199 1.26 22.10 -16.13
C ASN A 199 0.42 20.81 -16.06
N SER A 200 1.05 19.65 -16.15
CA SER A 200 0.39 18.37 -15.90
C SER A 200 -0.20 18.26 -14.48
N ILE A 201 0.32 19.05 -13.52
CA ILE A 201 -0.18 19.17 -12.13
C ILE A 201 -0.97 20.45 -11.87
N ALA A 202 -1.33 21.24 -12.91
CA ALA A 202 -2.10 22.48 -12.73
C ALA A 202 -3.45 22.25 -12.02
N TRP A 203 -4.07 21.11 -12.26
CA TRP A 203 -5.33 20.70 -11.62
C TRP A 203 -5.21 20.52 -10.08
N GLN A 204 -4.04 20.15 -9.61
CA GLN A 204 -3.76 19.99 -8.18
C GLN A 204 -3.23 21.30 -7.57
N ARG A 205 -2.31 21.97 -8.29
CA ARG A 205 -1.70 23.24 -7.85
C ARG A 205 -2.67 24.41 -7.88
N GLY A 206 -3.68 24.38 -8.77
CA GLY A 206 -4.64 25.47 -8.97
C GLY A 206 -4.12 26.58 -9.88
N SER A 207 -2.95 26.45 -10.50
CA SER A 207 -2.40 27.45 -11.42
C SER A 207 -1.62 26.81 -12.57
N PHE A 208 -1.61 27.50 -13.73
CA PHE A 208 -0.69 27.25 -14.82
C PHE A 208 0.55 28.12 -14.67
N ILE A 209 1.70 27.57 -15.02
CA ILE A 209 2.98 28.30 -15.11
C ILE A 209 3.50 28.19 -16.54
N PHE A 210 3.73 29.33 -17.17
CA PHE A 210 4.36 29.40 -18.48
C PHE A 210 5.65 30.23 -18.37
N ASP A 211 6.72 29.74 -18.97
CA ASP A 211 8.00 30.47 -19.06
C ASP A 211 8.51 30.45 -20.51
N GLN A 212 8.42 31.61 -21.15
CA GLN A 212 8.74 31.75 -22.57
C GLN A 212 8.10 30.68 -23.48
N THR A 213 6.90 30.20 -23.05
CA THR A 213 6.17 29.12 -23.72
C THR A 213 5.55 29.63 -25.01
N PRO A 214 5.71 28.96 -26.16
CA PRO A 214 5.04 29.32 -27.40
C PRO A 214 3.53 29.36 -27.20
N LEU A 215 2.85 30.39 -27.75
CA LEU A 215 1.40 30.54 -27.57
C LEU A 215 0.61 29.34 -28.06
N LYS A 216 1.10 28.64 -29.07
CA LYS A 216 0.49 27.38 -29.51
C LYS A 216 0.43 26.35 -28.37
N GLU A 217 1.54 26.13 -27.67
CA GLU A 217 1.64 25.16 -26.55
C GLU A 217 0.81 25.62 -25.37
N VAL A 218 0.73 26.94 -25.09
CA VAL A 218 -0.16 27.51 -24.07
C VAL A 218 -1.61 27.17 -24.41
N LEU A 219 -2.05 27.40 -25.64
CA LEU A 219 -3.41 27.11 -26.07
C LEU A 219 -3.71 25.62 -26.11
N ASP A 220 -2.76 24.77 -26.47
CA ASP A 220 -2.88 23.31 -26.40
C ASP A 220 -3.05 22.84 -24.96
N CYS A 221 -2.28 23.40 -24.01
CA CYS A 221 -2.40 23.14 -22.58
C CYS A 221 -3.79 23.53 -22.02
N LEU A 222 -4.23 24.75 -22.32
CA LEU A 222 -5.59 25.23 -21.91
C LEU A 222 -6.68 24.39 -22.56
N SER A 223 -6.51 23.99 -23.84
CA SER A 223 -7.47 23.14 -24.55
C SER A 223 -7.62 21.77 -23.89
N ALA A 224 -6.51 21.16 -23.46
CA ALA A 224 -6.51 19.88 -22.77
C ALA A 224 -7.18 19.99 -21.40
N TYR A 225 -6.95 21.05 -20.66
CA TYR A 225 -7.47 21.25 -19.30
C TYR A 225 -8.97 21.55 -19.29
N TYR A 226 -9.42 22.52 -20.16
CA TYR A 226 -10.82 22.97 -20.17
C TYR A 226 -11.71 22.24 -21.19
N HIS A 227 -11.13 21.32 -21.98
CA HIS A 227 -11.84 20.59 -23.04
C HIS A 227 -12.48 21.53 -24.09
N VAL A 228 -11.79 22.63 -24.42
CA VAL A 228 -12.20 23.66 -25.37
C VAL A 228 -11.08 23.88 -26.37
N SER A 229 -11.41 23.98 -27.66
CA SER A 229 -10.42 24.27 -28.70
C SER A 229 -10.24 25.77 -28.88
N PHE A 230 -9.03 26.22 -29.16
CA PHE A 230 -8.68 27.64 -29.40
C PHE A 230 -8.00 27.81 -30.73
N ALA A 231 -8.18 29.01 -31.31
CA ALA A 231 -7.40 29.52 -32.43
C ALA A 231 -6.94 30.95 -32.10
N ALA A 232 -5.76 31.37 -32.56
CA ALA A 232 -5.26 32.72 -32.36
C ALA A 232 -4.80 33.34 -33.68
N THR A 233 -4.81 34.67 -33.73
CA THR A 233 -4.38 35.44 -34.91
C THR A 233 -2.88 35.32 -35.17
N ASP A 234 -2.06 35.16 -34.13
CA ASP A 234 -0.62 34.99 -34.21
C ASP A 234 -0.12 33.99 -33.15
N LEU A 235 0.37 32.86 -33.60
CA LEU A 235 0.92 31.78 -32.75
C LEU A 235 2.42 31.89 -32.50
N SER A 236 3.09 32.90 -33.10
CA SER A 236 4.55 33.09 -32.99
C SER A 236 4.96 33.69 -31.63
N LYS A 237 4.02 34.24 -30.90
CA LYS A 237 4.22 34.88 -29.62
C LYS A 237 4.57 33.88 -28.54
N ARG A 238 5.21 34.35 -27.46
CA ARG A 238 5.57 33.58 -26.29
C ARG A 238 4.99 34.21 -25.05
N LEU A 239 4.53 33.38 -24.10
CA LEU A 239 3.92 33.77 -22.85
C LEU A 239 4.81 33.39 -21.69
N SER A 240 4.95 34.29 -20.71
CA SER A 240 5.47 34.00 -19.38
C SER A 240 4.52 34.56 -18.34
N GLY A 241 4.21 33.75 -17.33
CA GLY A 241 3.31 34.15 -16.23
C GLY A 241 2.73 32.98 -15.51
N GLU A 242 2.04 33.28 -14.41
CA GLU A 242 1.25 32.35 -13.64
C GLU A 242 -0.21 32.74 -13.71
N PHE A 243 -1.10 31.78 -13.97
CA PHE A 243 -2.53 31.97 -14.20
C PHE A 243 -3.33 31.00 -13.36
N GLN A 244 -4.26 31.49 -12.55
CA GLN A 244 -5.15 30.62 -11.75
C GLN A 244 -6.10 29.84 -12.64
N THR A 245 -6.40 28.58 -12.27
CA THR A 245 -7.19 27.66 -13.11
C THR A 245 -8.71 27.83 -12.96
N ASP A 246 -9.19 28.74 -12.15
CA ASP A 246 -10.61 28.91 -11.81
C ASP A 246 -11.39 29.81 -12.79
N ASP A 247 -10.71 30.64 -13.59
CA ASP A 247 -11.34 31.57 -14.51
C ASP A 247 -10.67 31.58 -15.89
N LEU A 248 -11.18 30.75 -16.80
CA LEU A 248 -10.69 30.67 -18.17
C LEU A 248 -10.88 31.98 -18.96
N ASP A 249 -11.97 32.71 -18.73
CA ASP A 249 -12.25 33.94 -19.47
C ASP A 249 -11.24 35.01 -19.10
N LEU A 250 -10.91 35.13 -17.83
CA LEU A 250 -9.85 36.02 -17.35
C LEU A 250 -8.47 35.63 -17.91
N ILE A 251 -8.15 34.33 -17.96
CA ILE A 251 -6.88 33.87 -18.56
C ILE A 251 -6.78 34.32 -20.00
N ILE A 252 -7.82 34.10 -20.81
CA ILE A 252 -7.83 34.49 -22.22
C ILE A 252 -7.69 36.00 -22.36
N GLU A 253 -8.45 36.82 -21.62
CA GLU A 253 -8.35 38.28 -21.63
C GLU A 253 -6.92 38.77 -21.29
N LEU A 254 -6.29 38.19 -20.29
CA LEU A 254 -4.92 38.53 -19.90
C LEU A 254 -3.89 38.18 -21.01
N ILE A 255 -4.07 37.01 -21.65
CA ILE A 255 -3.18 36.59 -22.74
C ILE A 255 -3.36 37.51 -23.96
N GLU A 256 -4.59 37.81 -24.36
CA GLU A 256 -4.91 38.73 -25.48
C GLU A 256 -4.30 40.11 -25.22
N SER A 257 -4.48 40.65 -24.01
CA SER A 257 -3.93 41.96 -23.64
C SER A 257 -2.41 41.97 -23.58
N ALA A 258 -1.78 40.93 -23.05
CA ALA A 258 -0.32 40.86 -22.89
C ALA A 258 0.41 40.67 -24.21
N LEU A 259 -0.18 39.94 -25.14
CA LEU A 259 0.47 39.55 -26.41
C LEU A 259 -0.03 40.32 -27.64
N ASP A 260 -1.08 41.16 -27.47
CA ASP A 260 -1.77 41.87 -28.57
C ASP A 260 -2.20 40.86 -29.67
N VAL A 261 -2.96 39.84 -29.26
CA VAL A 261 -3.51 38.80 -30.14
C VAL A 261 -5.00 38.67 -29.90
N THR A 262 -5.73 38.06 -30.82
CA THR A 262 -7.13 37.68 -30.61
C THR A 262 -7.23 36.16 -30.56
N ILE A 263 -7.88 35.64 -29.51
CA ILE A 263 -8.10 34.21 -29.28
C ILE A 263 -9.58 33.89 -29.47
N ILE A 264 -9.87 32.92 -30.31
CA ILE A 264 -11.23 32.50 -30.65
C ILE A 264 -11.44 31.09 -30.11
N ARG A 265 -12.51 30.88 -29.31
CA ARG A 265 -13.01 29.56 -28.93
C ARG A 265 -13.74 28.91 -30.10
N ARG A 266 -13.54 27.61 -30.24
CA ARG A 266 -14.18 26.77 -31.25
C ARG A 266 -14.97 25.65 -30.65
#